data_899c62163752421084caf420ee7989a9
#
_entry.id   899c62163752421084caf420ee7989a9
#
_cell.length_a   1.000
_cell.length_b   1.000
_cell.length_c   1.000
_cell.angle_alpha   90.00
_cell.angle_beta   90.00
_cell.angle_gamma   90.00
#
_symmetry.space_group_name_H-M   'P 1'
#
loop_
_entity.id
_entity.type
_entity.pdbx_description
1 polymer ?
#
loop_
_entity_poly.entity_id
_entity_poly.type
_entity_poly.pdbx_seq_one_letter_code
_entity_poly.pdbx_strand_id
1 'polypeptide(L)'
;MYINSTGYYIPSARIDNAYFENVNGLTDDWIVKRTGIKTRSRAGEGEGHNSMGLDAIEDALKKLPYDIKDVDLIVSASYSPYDTVATLAHIAQRKYDIDGAKAVYVSSACSSFVNGLEIVETYFAAGKAKKALLVCSEHNSYYANESDPKAGHLWGDAAVAFFLSADKIADTDVEVKGVFTCGLGNIGKGPEGVLLRPKEGGIMMPDGKDVFVNACQNMIRALNEVTEPYGMTPSDLDYIITHQANKRIVAQVAHQLDMSDDSFLNNIEELGNTGSASCALVFAQNRDNFRKGQKIGMTVFGGGYSCGAFLVEI
;
A
#
# COMPACT_ATOMS: atom_id res chain seq x y z
N MET A 1 -0.49 -19.14 -1.71
CA MET A 1 0.72 -18.53 -2.30
C MET A 1 1.64 -18.02 -1.20
N TYR A 2 2.89 -17.71 -1.54
CA TYR A 2 3.93 -17.39 -0.54
C TYR A 2 4.64 -16.10 -0.91
N ILE A 3 4.95 -15.27 0.10
CA ILE A 3 5.83 -14.12 -0.02
C ILE A 3 7.26 -14.62 0.26
N ASN A 4 8.13 -14.62 -0.74
CA ASN A 4 9.50 -15.10 -0.64
C ASN A 4 10.45 -14.00 -0.16
N SER A 5 10.30 -12.79 -0.69
CA SER A 5 11.09 -11.63 -0.31
C SER A 5 10.28 -10.36 -0.36
N THR A 6 10.66 -9.37 0.46
CA THR A 6 10.10 -8.02 0.45
C THR A 6 11.22 -7.01 0.50
N GLY A 7 11.05 -5.90 -0.19
CA GLY A 7 11.94 -4.75 -0.12
C GLY A 7 11.15 -3.46 -0.24
N TYR A 8 11.77 -2.36 0.15
CA TYR A 8 11.14 -1.05 0.08
C TYR A 8 12.15 0.06 -0.18
N TYR A 9 11.63 1.19 -0.62
CA TYR A 9 12.39 2.42 -0.74
C TYR A 9 11.58 3.58 -0.18
N ILE A 10 12.23 4.38 0.66
CA ILE A 10 11.68 5.60 1.24
C ILE A 10 12.65 6.72 0.94
N PRO A 11 12.25 7.78 0.21
CA PRO A 11 13.07 8.96 0.01
C PRO A 11 13.63 9.51 1.32
N SER A 12 14.87 10.00 1.32
CA SER A 12 15.50 10.47 2.55
C SER A 12 14.97 11.82 3.03
N ALA A 13 14.46 12.65 2.12
CA ALA A 13 13.91 13.95 2.47
C ALA A 13 12.62 13.82 3.28
N ARG A 14 12.48 14.68 4.29
CA ARG A 14 11.29 14.78 5.15
C ARG A 14 10.79 16.22 5.13
N ILE A 15 9.48 16.34 4.94
CA ILE A 15 8.77 17.63 5.04
C ILE A 15 7.98 17.62 6.35
N ASP A 16 8.25 18.57 7.22
CA ASP A 16 7.53 18.74 8.48
C ASP A 16 6.27 19.59 8.31
N ASN A 17 5.53 19.75 9.41
CA ASN A 17 4.29 20.52 9.39
C ASN A 17 4.51 22.03 9.32
N ALA A 18 5.69 22.54 9.74
CA ALA A 18 6.02 23.97 9.64
C ALA A 18 6.08 24.45 8.18
N TYR A 19 6.43 23.57 7.25
CA TYR A 19 6.36 23.85 5.82
C TYR A 19 4.94 24.24 5.38
N PHE A 20 3.92 23.51 5.85
CA PHE A 20 2.53 23.73 5.46
C PHE A 20 1.91 24.98 6.08
N GLU A 21 2.41 25.46 7.20
CA GLU A 21 1.98 26.74 7.75
C GLU A 21 2.21 27.89 6.76
N ASN A 22 3.32 27.86 6.03
CA ASN A 22 3.63 28.83 4.99
C ASN A 22 2.89 28.58 3.66
N VAL A 23 2.54 27.32 3.34
CA VAL A 23 1.99 26.93 2.03
C VAL A 23 0.47 27.02 2.02
N ASN A 24 -0.21 26.55 3.07
CA ASN A 24 -1.68 26.49 3.11
C ASN A 24 -2.29 26.94 4.45
N GLY A 25 -1.47 27.50 5.36
CA GLY A 25 -1.92 28.08 6.64
C GLY A 25 -2.26 27.05 7.72
N LEU A 26 -1.94 25.77 7.55
CA LEU A 26 -2.22 24.74 8.55
C LEU A 26 -1.08 24.63 9.55
N THR A 27 -1.38 24.84 10.83
CA THR A 27 -0.42 24.73 11.93
C THR A 27 -0.08 23.27 12.26
N ASP A 28 1.09 23.04 12.90
CA ASP A 28 1.49 21.70 13.36
C ASP A 28 0.42 21.08 14.27
N ASP A 29 -0.05 21.81 15.26
CA ASP A 29 -1.12 21.35 16.17
C ASP A 29 -2.38 20.90 15.42
N TRP A 30 -2.77 21.65 14.39
CA TRP A 30 -3.95 21.32 13.60
C TRP A 30 -3.76 20.02 12.82
N ILE A 31 -2.60 19.84 12.17
CA ILE A 31 -2.28 18.65 11.36
C ILE A 31 -2.16 17.43 12.27
N VAL A 32 -1.33 17.49 13.31
CA VAL A 32 -1.11 16.38 14.26
C VAL A 32 -2.41 15.94 14.89
N LYS A 33 -3.21 16.86 15.39
CA LYS A 33 -4.50 16.53 16.05
C LYS A 33 -5.48 15.82 15.13
N ARG A 34 -5.44 16.09 13.82
CA ARG A 34 -6.40 15.53 12.84
C ARG A 34 -5.91 14.30 12.12
N THR A 35 -4.61 14.18 11.91
CA THR A 35 -4.04 13.13 11.07
C THR A 35 -3.01 12.27 11.77
N GLY A 36 -2.38 12.77 12.82
CA GLY A 36 -1.22 12.18 13.49
C GLY A 36 0.10 12.43 12.75
N ILE A 37 0.08 13.04 11.56
CA ILE A 37 1.27 13.22 10.71
C ILE A 37 2.15 14.33 11.31
N LYS A 38 3.42 14.00 11.54
CA LYS A 38 4.49 14.93 11.97
C LYS A 38 5.37 15.32 10.80
N THR A 39 5.74 14.33 9.98
CA THR A 39 6.51 14.54 8.75
C THR A 39 5.93 13.68 7.61
N ARG A 40 6.38 13.90 6.39
CA ARG A 40 6.12 13.02 5.24
C ARG A 40 7.38 12.85 4.41
N SER A 41 7.55 11.65 3.86
CA SER A 41 8.62 11.37 2.91
C SER A 41 8.40 12.12 1.61
N ARG A 42 9.47 12.61 1.00
CA ARG A 42 9.39 13.33 -0.28
C ARG A 42 10.53 12.92 -1.20
N ALA A 43 10.19 12.56 -2.42
CA ALA A 43 11.15 12.32 -3.48
C ALA A 43 11.93 13.59 -3.80
N GLY A 44 13.26 13.47 -3.87
CA GLY A 44 14.19 14.52 -4.22
C GLY A 44 14.55 14.52 -5.70
N GLU A 45 15.59 15.28 -6.03
CA GLU A 45 16.11 15.32 -7.40
C GLU A 45 16.61 13.92 -7.83
N GLY A 46 16.18 13.46 -9.00
CA GLY A 46 16.50 12.12 -9.52
C GLY A 46 15.65 10.98 -8.95
N GLU A 47 14.87 11.24 -7.91
CA GLU A 47 13.90 10.27 -7.37
C GLU A 47 12.53 10.46 -8.03
N GLY A 48 11.83 9.37 -8.27
CA GLY A 48 10.49 9.40 -8.84
C GLY A 48 9.86 8.02 -8.86
N HIS A 49 8.67 7.92 -9.42
CA HIS A 49 7.90 6.68 -9.44
C HIS A 49 8.72 5.47 -9.90
N ASN A 50 9.44 5.58 -11.01
CA ASN A 50 10.18 4.45 -11.57
C ASN A 50 11.46 4.14 -10.79
N SER A 51 12.26 5.13 -10.42
CA SER A 51 13.50 4.90 -9.66
C SER A 51 13.21 4.34 -8.28
N MET A 52 12.26 4.90 -7.54
CA MET A 52 11.86 4.37 -6.23
C MET A 52 11.38 2.92 -6.31
N GLY A 53 10.57 2.59 -7.34
CA GLY A 53 10.10 1.22 -7.54
C GLY A 53 11.23 0.25 -7.85
N LEU A 54 12.21 0.66 -8.67
CA LEU A 54 13.39 -0.15 -8.95
C LEU A 54 14.28 -0.33 -7.72
N ASP A 55 14.44 0.71 -6.89
CA ASP A 55 15.22 0.64 -5.65
C ASP A 55 14.55 -0.28 -4.61
N ALA A 56 13.21 -0.30 -4.55
CA ALA A 56 12.48 -1.27 -3.73
C ALA A 56 12.68 -2.72 -4.23
N ILE A 57 12.75 -2.94 -5.55
CA ILE A 57 13.07 -4.24 -6.12
C ILE A 57 14.50 -4.65 -5.76
N GLU A 58 15.49 -3.75 -5.90
CA GLU A 58 16.88 -4.02 -5.51
C GLU A 58 17.01 -4.39 -4.03
N ASP A 59 16.21 -3.76 -3.17
CA ASP A 59 16.20 -4.11 -1.74
C ASP A 59 15.64 -5.53 -1.53
N ALA A 60 14.54 -5.87 -2.20
CA ALA A 60 13.95 -7.21 -2.13
C ALA A 60 14.87 -8.30 -2.67
N LEU A 61 15.66 -8.01 -3.72
CA LEU A 61 16.60 -8.97 -4.31
C LEU A 61 17.67 -9.48 -3.34
N LYS A 62 18.03 -8.70 -2.32
CA LYS A 62 19.04 -9.10 -1.32
C LYS A 62 18.68 -10.38 -0.56
N LYS A 63 17.39 -10.69 -0.46
CA LYS A 63 16.86 -11.85 0.27
C LYS A 63 16.07 -12.82 -0.61
N LEU A 64 16.06 -12.62 -1.93
CA LEU A 64 15.31 -13.47 -2.87
C LEU A 64 15.96 -14.85 -2.98
N PRO A 65 15.23 -15.97 -2.75
CA PRO A 65 15.81 -17.33 -2.76
C PRO A 65 15.93 -17.96 -4.17
N TYR A 66 15.69 -17.20 -5.24
CA TYR A 66 15.77 -17.66 -6.63
C TYR A 66 16.24 -16.53 -7.56
N ASP A 67 16.56 -16.87 -8.80
CA ASP A 67 16.95 -15.86 -9.80
C ASP A 67 15.72 -15.02 -10.21
N ILE A 68 15.86 -13.70 -10.25
CA ILE A 68 14.79 -12.79 -10.70
C ILE A 68 14.32 -13.13 -12.13
N LYS A 69 15.17 -13.72 -12.95
CA LYS A 69 14.84 -14.17 -14.31
C LYS A 69 13.81 -15.31 -14.33
N ASP A 70 13.60 -15.99 -13.21
CA ASP A 70 12.55 -17.00 -13.07
C ASP A 70 11.14 -16.40 -12.89
N VAL A 71 11.02 -15.09 -12.72
CA VAL A 71 9.72 -14.40 -12.60
C VAL A 71 8.99 -14.46 -13.93
N ASP A 72 7.77 -14.93 -13.91
CA ASP A 72 6.91 -15.10 -15.09
C ASP A 72 5.66 -14.19 -15.10
N LEU A 73 5.50 -13.37 -14.02
CA LEU A 73 4.47 -12.34 -13.90
C LEU A 73 5.04 -11.12 -13.16
N ILE A 74 4.90 -9.94 -13.77
CA ILE A 74 5.23 -8.65 -13.12
C ILE A 74 3.97 -7.83 -13.05
N VAL A 75 3.54 -7.50 -11.83
CA VAL A 75 2.39 -6.61 -11.58
C VAL A 75 2.91 -5.31 -10.98
N SER A 76 2.66 -4.20 -11.68
CA SER A 76 2.88 -2.85 -11.16
C SER A 76 1.54 -2.29 -10.67
N ALA A 77 1.46 -1.99 -9.37
CA ALA A 77 0.23 -1.57 -8.70
C ALA A 77 0.39 -0.16 -8.13
N SER A 78 -0.27 0.85 -8.74
CA SER A 78 -0.10 2.26 -8.37
C SER A 78 -1.19 3.11 -8.97
N TYR A 79 -1.49 4.25 -8.33
CA TYR A 79 -2.39 5.27 -8.91
C TYR A 79 -1.67 6.57 -9.29
N SER A 80 -0.39 6.73 -8.92
CA SER A 80 0.44 7.88 -9.27
C SER A 80 1.61 7.51 -10.21
N PRO A 81 1.32 6.89 -11.38
CA PRO A 81 2.36 6.42 -12.28
C PRO A 81 3.04 7.60 -12.98
N TYR A 82 4.30 7.39 -13.36
CA TYR A 82 5.00 8.32 -14.26
C TYR A 82 4.44 8.23 -15.70
N ASP A 83 4.16 7.00 -16.15
CA ASP A 83 3.65 6.70 -17.49
C ASP A 83 2.62 5.55 -17.41
N THR A 84 1.49 5.73 -18.06
CA THR A 84 0.42 4.72 -18.10
C THR A 84 0.55 3.75 -19.28
N VAL A 85 1.51 3.94 -20.17
CA VAL A 85 1.81 3.10 -21.35
C VAL A 85 3.06 2.28 -21.10
N ALA A 86 4.21 2.93 -20.87
CA ALA A 86 5.47 2.29 -20.50
C ALA A 86 5.54 2.17 -18.97
N THR A 87 4.78 1.24 -18.41
CA THR A 87 4.60 1.11 -16.95
C THR A 87 5.85 0.57 -16.25
N LEU A 88 5.93 0.74 -14.94
CA LEU A 88 7.02 0.22 -14.11
C LEU A 88 7.23 -1.29 -14.30
N ALA A 89 6.17 -2.07 -14.59
CA ALA A 89 6.30 -3.50 -14.91
C ALA A 89 7.19 -3.76 -16.14
N HIS A 90 7.00 -2.99 -17.22
CA HIS A 90 7.84 -3.11 -18.43
C HIS A 90 9.27 -2.60 -18.18
N ILE A 91 9.43 -1.56 -17.38
CA ILE A 91 10.75 -1.01 -17.02
C ILE A 91 11.54 -2.02 -16.20
N ALA A 92 10.91 -2.66 -15.20
CA ALA A 92 11.51 -3.72 -14.40
C ALA A 92 11.87 -4.93 -15.27
N GLN A 93 10.95 -5.37 -16.14
CA GLN A 93 11.19 -6.46 -17.09
C GLN A 93 12.46 -6.24 -17.92
N ARG A 94 12.59 -5.04 -18.47
CA ARG A 94 13.77 -4.67 -19.29
C ARG A 94 15.05 -4.57 -18.45
N LYS A 95 14.97 -3.94 -17.27
CA LYS A 95 16.15 -3.72 -16.40
C LYS A 95 16.78 -5.03 -15.95
N TYR A 96 15.95 -6.01 -15.61
CA TYR A 96 16.40 -7.30 -15.07
C TYR A 96 16.45 -8.42 -16.13
N ASP A 97 16.21 -8.10 -17.40
CA ASP A 97 16.26 -9.06 -18.51
C ASP A 97 15.36 -10.30 -18.25
N ILE A 98 14.08 -10.02 -17.85
CA ILE A 98 13.10 -11.07 -17.53
C ILE A 98 12.32 -11.42 -18.80
N ASP A 99 12.76 -12.48 -19.50
CA ASP A 99 12.15 -12.90 -20.75
C ASP A 99 10.78 -13.55 -20.55
N GLY A 100 9.83 -13.18 -21.42
CA GLY A 100 8.53 -13.83 -21.51
C GLY A 100 7.58 -13.60 -20.34
N ALA A 101 7.99 -12.85 -19.29
CA ALA A 101 7.11 -12.52 -18.20
C ALA A 101 5.92 -11.66 -18.67
N LYS A 102 4.76 -11.92 -18.09
CA LYS A 102 3.57 -11.10 -18.30
C LYS A 102 3.72 -9.81 -17.52
N ALA A 103 3.49 -8.66 -18.14
CA ALA A 103 3.53 -7.35 -17.53
C ALA A 103 2.11 -6.78 -17.39
N VAL A 104 1.70 -6.51 -16.16
CA VAL A 104 0.36 -5.99 -15.84
C VAL A 104 0.49 -4.71 -15.03
N TYR A 105 -0.31 -3.71 -15.36
CA TYR A 105 -0.49 -2.52 -14.55
C TYR A 105 -1.91 -2.47 -14.00
N VAL A 106 -2.04 -2.20 -12.70
CA VAL A 106 -3.34 -2.05 -12.03
C VAL A 106 -3.39 -0.77 -11.20
N SER A 107 -4.52 -0.06 -11.30
CA SER A 107 -4.81 1.10 -10.49
C SER A 107 -6.22 0.98 -9.87
N SER A 108 -6.26 0.96 -8.55
CA SER A 108 -7.46 0.94 -7.71
C SER A 108 -7.27 1.89 -6.52
N ALA A 109 -6.74 3.08 -6.79
CA ALA A 109 -6.35 4.06 -5.77
C ALA A 109 -5.50 3.41 -4.66
N CYS A 110 -5.74 3.74 -3.38
CA CYS A 110 -4.95 3.21 -2.26
C CYS A 110 -5.08 1.69 -2.06
N SER A 111 -6.01 1.00 -2.71
CA SER A 111 -6.14 -0.46 -2.69
C SER A 111 -5.37 -1.18 -3.80
N SER A 112 -4.65 -0.44 -4.67
CA SER A 112 -3.97 -1.02 -5.84
C SER A 112 -3.04 -2.18 -5.50
N PHE A 113 -2.29 -2.11 -4.38
CA PHE A 113 -1.41 -3.20 -3.97
C PHE A 113 -2.19 -4.50 -3.70
N VAL A 114 -3.30 -4.44 -2.96
CA VAL A 114 -4.11 -5.62 -2.63
C VAL A 114 -4.82 -6.16 -3.88
N ASN A 115 -5.29 -5.28 -4.78
CA ASN A 115 -5.82 -5.71 -6.08
C ASN A 115 -4.74 -6.37 -6.94
N GLY A 116 -3.50 -5.86 -6.90
CA GLY A 116 -2.35 -6.50 -7.55
C GLY A 116 -2.05 -7.88 -6.99
N LEU A 117 -2.17 -8.04 -5.66
CA LEU A 117 -1.97 -9.32 -4.98
C LEU A 117 -3.04 -10.35 -5.38
N GLU A 118 -4.32 -9.94 -5.49
CA GLU A 118 -5.41 -10.80 -5.97
C GLU A 118 -5.23 -11.21 -7.45
N ILE A 119 -4.69 -10.31 -8.28
CA ILE A 119 -4.31 -10.65 -9.66
C ILE A 119 -3.23 -11.74 -9.66
N VAL A 120 -2.18 -11.61 -8.83
CA VAL A 120 -1.12 -12.63 -8.71
C VAL A 120 -1.73 -13.96 -8.28
N GLU A 121 -2.56 -13.98 -7.22
CA GLU A 121 -3.25 -15.17 -6.75
C GLU A 121 -4.06 -15.83 -7.86
N THR A 122 -4.82 -15.05 -8.63
CA THR A 122 -5.63 -15.53 -9.75
C THR A 122 -4.77 -16.15 -10.86
N TYR A 123 -3.63 -15.53 -11.19
CA TYR A 123 -2.70 -16.08 -12.20
C TYR A 123 -2.08 -17.40 -11.73
N PHE A 124 -1.72 -17.50 -10.44
CA PHE A 124 -1.21 -18.73 -9.85
C PHE A 124 -2.29 -19.84 -9.83
N ALA A 125 -3.49 -19.53 -9.38
CA ALA A 125 -4.60 -20.48 -9.36
C ALA A 125 -4.98 -21.00 -10.76
N ALA A 126 -4.87 -20.15 -11.78
CA ALA A 126 -5.11 -20.52 -13.17
C ALA A 126 -3.92 -21.24 -13.83
N GLY A 127 -2.81 -21.46 -13.13
CA GLY A 127 -1.59 -22.08 -13.66
C GLY A 127 -0.89 -21.26 -14.76
N LYS A 128 -1.16 -19.95 -14.82
CA LYS A 128 -0.60 -19.04 -15.85
C LYS A 128 0.71 -18.39 -15.42
N ALA A 129 1.03 -18.44 -14.14
CA ALA A 129 2.28 -18.01 -13.56
C ALA A 129 2.60 -18.85 -12.32
N LYS A 130 3.89 -18.87 -11.91
CA LYS A 130 4.38 -19.56 -10.71
C LYS A 130 5.21 -18.68 -9.81
N LYS A 131 5.88 -17.66 -10.36
CA LYS A 131 6.69 -16.68 -9.63
C LYS A 131 6.31 -15.29 -10.09
N ALA A 132 6.06 -14.39 -9.17
CA ALA A 132 5.63 -13.04 -9.50
C ALA A 132 6.45 -11.98 -8.75
N LEU A 133 6.61 -10.84 -9.40
CA LEU A 133 7.01 -9.58 -8.80
C LEU A 133 5.79 -8.67 -8.73
N LEU A 134 5.37 -8.30 -7.53
CA LEU A 134 4.39 -7.25 -7.29
C LEU A 134 5.13 -6.01 -6.77
N VAL A 135 5.16 -4.94 -7.55
CA VAL A 135 5.81 -3.68 -7.18
C VAL A 135 4.78 -2.55 -7.14
N CYS A 136 4.84 -1.79 -6.06
CA CYS A 136 4.03 -0.59 -5.87
C CYS A 136 4.95 0.60 -5.59
N SER A 137 4.79 1.66 -6.35
CA SER A 137 5.53 2.91 -6.17
C SER A 137 4.57 4.08 -6.26
N GLU A 138 4.61 4.97 -5.27
CA GLU A 138 3.76 6.15 -5.23
C GLU A 138 4.62 7.41 -5.14
N HIS A 139 4.48 8.28 -6.11
CA HIS A 139 5.09 9.60 -6.15
C HIS A 139 3.98 10.64 -5.97
N ASN A 140 3.37 10.63 -4.79
CA ASN A 140 2.20 11.45 -4.47
C ASN A 140 2.54 12.94 -4.49
N SER A 141 3.75 13.33 -4.00
CA SER A 141 4.16 14.73 -3.95
C SER A 141 4.22 15.38 -5.34
N TYR A 142 4.46 14.59 -6.39
CA TYR A 142 4.43 15.06 -7.78
C TYR A 142 3.03 15.48 -8.24
N TYR A 143 2.01 14.85 -7.71
CA TYR A 143 0.60 15.09 -8.07
C TYR A 143 -0.16 15.91 -7.04
N ALA A 144 0.38 16.08 -5.83
CA ALA A 144 -0.31 16.78 -4.75
C ALA A 144 -0.41 18.28 -5.03
N ASN A 145 -1.59 18.84 -4.77
CA ASN A 145 -1.74 20.29 -4.65
C ASN A 145 -1.52 20.68 -3.18
N GLU A 146 -0.30 21.05 -2.84
CA GLU A 146 0.08 21.37 -1.46
C GLU A 146 -0.62 22.62 -0.91
N SER A 147 -1.11 23.51 -1.78
CA SER A 147 -1.88 24.68 -1.37
C SER A 147 -3.34 24.35 -0.98
N ASP A 148 -3.82 23.12 -1.26
CA ASP A 148 -5.13 22.67 -0.81
C ASP A 148 -5.11 22.35 0.71
N PRO A 149 -5.81 23.15 1.57
CA PRO A 149 -5.84 22.89 2.99
C PRO A 149 -6.61 21.62 3.39
N LYS A 150 -7.37 21.01 2.46
CA LYS A 150 -8.13 19.78 2.74
C LYS A 150 -7.26 18.53 2.67
N ALA A 151 -6.37 18.45 1.68
CA ALA A 151 -5.62 17.21 1.40
C ALA A 151 -4.13 17.43 1.10
N GLY A 152 -3.68 18.65 0.76
CA GLY A 152 -2.31 18.91 0.30
C GLY A 152 -1.22 18.52 1.31
N HIS A 153 -1.54 18.52 2.60
CA HIS A 153 -0.63 18.22 3.69
C HIS A 153 -0.47 16.73 4.04
N LEU A 154 -1.18 15.84 3.34
CA LEU A 154 -1.27 14.42 3.73
C LEU A 154 -0.16 13.55 3.12
N TRP A 155 0.28 13.84 1.91
CA TRP A 155 0.88 12.90 0.98
C TRP A 155 2.37 12.69 1.18
N GLY A 156 2.78 11.41 1.22
CA GLY A 156 4.16 10.97 1.23
C GLY A 156 4.48 10.06 0.04
N ASP A 157 5.76 9.93 -0.26
CA ASP A 157 6.29 9.13 -1.37
C ASP A 157 6.98 7.88 -0.82
N ALA A 158 6.76 6.74 -1.43
CA ALA A 158 7.46 5.49 -1.12
C ALA A 158 7.23 4.43 -2.18
N ALA A 159 8.05 3.39 -2.17
CA ALA A 159 7.86 2.19 -2.97
C ALA A 159 8.06 0.92 -2.14
N VAL A 160 7.41 -0.16 -2.57
CA VAL A 160 7.51 -1.49 -1.97
C VAL A 160 7.48 -2.54 -3.07
N ALA A 161 8.23 -3.61 -2.92
CA ALA A 161 8.27 -4.74 -3.84
C ALA A 161 8.15 -6.05 -3.07
N PHE A 162 7.28 -6.94 -3.54
CA PHE A 162 7.12 -8.31 -3.04
C PHE A 162 7.42 -9.30 -4.15
N PHE A 163 8.28 -10.25 -3.87
CA PHE A 163 8.42 -11.46 -4.69
C PHE A 163 7.55 -12.56 -4.12
N LEU A 164 6.77 -13.19 -4.98
CA LEU A 164 5.76 -14.18 -4.63
C LEU A 164 5.95 -15.46 -5.43
N SER A 165 5.56 -16.59 -4.84
CA SER A 165 5.49 -17.87 -5.53
C SER A 165 4.18 -18.61 -5.24
N ALA A 166 3.75 -19.45 -6.19
CA ALA A 166 2.60 -20.32 -6.01
C ALA A 166 2.86 -21.36 -4.92
N ASP A 167 4.06 -21.94 -4.92
CA ASP A 167 4.51 -22.96 -3.98
C ASP A 167 5.57 -22.40 -3.03
N LYS A 168 5.69 -22.97 -1.83
CA LYS A 168 6.73 -22.64 -0.87
C LYS A 168 8.12 -23.02 -1.43
N ILE A 169 9.07 -22.11 -1.35
CA ILE A 169 10.45 -22.27 -1.85
C ILE A 169 11.46 -22.36 -0.72
N ALA A 170 11.31 -21.53 0.32
CA ALA A 170 12.22 -21.45 1.46
C ALA A 170 11.46 -21.51 2.79
N ASP A 171 12.17 -21.86 3.88
CA ASP A 171 11.56 -21.90 5.22
C ASP A 171 11.18 -20.52 5.75
N THR A 172 11.79 -19.48 5.20
CA THR A 172 11.51 -18.07 5.52
C THR A 172 10.32 -17.50 4.76
N ASP A 173 9.70 -18.28 3.86
CA ASP A 173 8.55 -17.83 3.10
C ASP A 173 7.32 -17.66 4.00
N VAL A 174 6.61 -16.55 3.79
CA VAL A 174 5.40 -16.21 4.52
C VAL A 174 4.19 -16.65 3.71
N GLU A 175 3.29 -17.41 4.32
CA GLU A 175 2.07 -17.88 3.65
C GLU A 175 1.03 -16.77 3.57
N VAL A 176 0.56 -16.45 2.37
CA VAL A 176 -0.64 -15.65 2.16
C VAL A 176 -1.83 -16.59 2.20
N LYS A 177 -2.62 -16.49 3.26
CA LYS A 177 -3.78 -17.36 3.52
C LYS A 177 -4.98 -16.97 2.65
N GLY A 178 -5.24 -15.69 2.50
CA GLY A 178 -6.37 -15.19 1.72
C GLY A 178 -6.20 -13.74 1.31
N VAL A 179 -6.82 -13.40 0.19
CA VAL A 179 -6.91 -12.04 -0.35
C VAL A 179 -8.37 -11.75 -0.66
N PHE A 180 -8.79 -10.53 -0.38
CA PHE A 180 -10.15 -10.06 -0.70
C PHE A 180 -10.08 -8.64 -1.23
N THR A 181 -10.81 -8.34 -2.30
CA THR A 181 -11.02 -6.98 -2.81
C THR A 181 -12.50 -6.73 -3.15
N CYS A 182 -12.91 -5.48 -3.05
CA CYS A 182 -14.29 -5.09 -3.38
C CYS A 182 -14.35 -3.66 -3.92
N GLY A 183 -15.03 -3.47 -5.05
CA GLY A 183 -15.42 -2.17 -5.56
C GLY A 183 -16.63 -1.62 -4.81
N LEU A 184 -16.58 -0.35 -4.42
CA LEU A 184 -17.57 0.34 -3.60
C LEU A 184 -18.03 1.65 -4.25
N GLY A 185 -18.04 1.73 -5.57
CA GLY A 185 -18.37 2.94 -6.32
C GLY A 185 -19.78 3.49 -6.10
N ASN A 186 -20.68 2.70 -5.51
CA ASN A 186 -22.05 3.06 -5.18
C ASN A 186 -22.25 3.45 -3.69
N ILE A 187 -21.17 3.55 -2.91
CA ILE A 187 -21.23 3.90 -1.48
C ILE A 187 -20.72 5.33 -1.27
N GLY A 188 -21.39 6.10 -0.41
CA GLY A 188 -21.00 7.46 -0.05
C GLY A 188 -20.77 8.35 -1.27
N LYS A 189 -19.63 9.02 -1.33
CA LYS A 189 -19.21 9.84 -2.48
C LYS A 189 -18.63 9.01 -3.62
N GLY A 190 -18.31 7.72 -3.37
CA GLY A 190 -17.80 6.83 -4.41
C GLY A 190 -16.70 7.45 -5.27
N PRO A 191 -16.89 7.55 -6.61
CA PRO A 191 -15.89 8.11 -7.54
C PRO A 191 -15.50 9.56 -7.27
N GLU A 192 -16.32 10.34 -6.58
CA GLU A 192 -16.05 11.75 -6.24
C GLU A 192 -15.37 11.93 -4.89
N GLY A 193 -15.14 10.84 -4.11
CA GLY A 193 -14.58 10.92 -2.75
C GLY A 193 -13.11 11.26 -2.70
N VAL A 194 -12.31 10.64 -3.57
CA VAL A 194 -10.88 10.91 -3.77
C VAL A 194 -10.57 10.90 -5.26
N LEU A 195 -9.90 11.92 -5.75
CA LEU A 195 -9.64 12.15 -7.15
C LEU A 195 -8.15 12.38 -7.39
N LEU A 196 -7.63 11.88 -8.53
CA LEU A 196 -6.36 12.31 -9.08
C LEU A 196 -6.59 12.84 -10.51
N ARG A 197 -6.51 14.14 -10.67
CA ARG A 197 -6.66 14.83 -11.97
C ARG A 197 -5.51 15.80 -12.17
N PRO A 198 -4.42 15.40 -12.83
CA PRO A 198 -3.20 16.21 -12.91
C PRO A 198 -3.40 17.63 -13.48
N LYS A 199 -4.38 17.79 -14.38
CA LYS A 199 -4.68 19.10 -15.01
C LYS A 199 -5.78 19.90 -14.29
N GLU A 200 -6.41 19.33 -13.25
CA GLU A 200 -7.59 19.91 -12.60
C GLU A 200 -7.43 20.02 -11.07
N GLY A 201 -6.21 20.09 -10.58
CA GLY A 201 -5.94 20.26 -9.14
C GLY A 201 -5.20 19.10 -8.47
N GLY A 202 -4.73 18.11 -9.25
CA GLY A 202 -3.91 17.00 -8.72
C GLY A 202 -4.70 16.02 -7.87
N ILE A 203 -4.15 15.63 -6.71
CA ILE A 203 -4.83 14.75 -5.76
C ILE A 203 -5.76 15.59 -4.89
N MET A 204 -7.04 15.26 -4.90
CA MET A 204 -8.10 15.98 -4.19
C MET A 204 -8.92 15.05 -3.32
N MET A 205 -9.34 15.52 -2.13
CA MET A 205 -10.27 14.84 -1.24
C MET A 205 -11.36 15.84 -0.81
N PRO A 206 -12.41 16.00 -1.62
CA PRO A 206 -13.44 17.04 -1.38
C PRO A 206 -14.19 16.87 -0.06
N ASP A 207 -14.45 15.62 0.35
CA ASP A 207 -15.19 15.29 1.59
C ASP A 207 -14.43 14.23 2.41
N GLY A 208 -13.48 14.68 3.23
CA GLY A 208 -12.69 13.80 4.10
C GLY A 208 -13.52 13.09 5.19
N LYS A 209 -14.72 13.63 5.56
CA LYS A 209 -15.60 12.98 6.53
C LYS A 209 -16.26 11.73 5.94
N ASP A 210 -16.74 11.82 4.71
CA ASP A 210 -17.32 10.68 4.00
C ASP A 210 -16.27 9.57 3.80
N VAL A 211 -15.05 9.93 3.38
CA VAL A 211 -13.91 9.00 3.28
C VAL A 211 -13.63 8.32 4.63
N PHE A 212 -13.57 9.08 5.73
CA PHE A 212 -13.27 8.57 7.06
C PHE A 212 -14.28 7.51 7.52
N VAL A 213 -15.57 7.82 7.42
CA VAL A 213 -16.65 6.92 7.87
C VAL A 213 -16.63 5.62 7.05
N ASN A 214 -16.55 5.73 5.73
CA ASN A 214 -16.54 4.56 4.85
C ASN A 214 -15.26 3.73 5.01
N ALA A 215 -14.11 4.37 5.24
CA ALA A 215 -12.84 3.68 5.51
C ALA A 215 -12.91 2.79 6.75
N CYS A 216 -13.36 3.34 7.89
CA CYS A 216 -13.44 2.58 9.15
C CYS A 216 -14.33 1.34 9.01
N GLN A 217 -15.50 1.47 8.38
CA GLN A 217 -16.45 0.36 8.22
C GLN A 217 -15.94 -0.71 7.25
N ASN A 218 -15.42 -0.29 6.09
CA ASN A 218 -15.09 -1.24 5.03
C ASN A 218 -13.73 -1.91 5.22
N MET A 219 -12.79 -1.31 5.97
CA MET A 219 -11.57 -2.00 6.37
C MET A 219 -11.85 -3.14 7.36
N ILE A 220 -12.75 -2.95 8.32
CA ILE A 220 -13.18 -4.02 9.23
C ILE A 220 -13.92 -5.11 8.45
N ARG A 221 -14.83 -4.74 7.55
CA ARG A 221 -15.51 -5.69 6.67
C ARG A 221 -14.50 -6.54 5.89
N ALA A 222 -13.51 -5.90 5.24
CA ALA A 222 -12.51 -6.61 4.46
C ALA A 222 -11.65 -7.56 5.31
N LEU A 223 -11.32 -7.19 6.56
CA LEU A 223 -10.64 -8.09 7.50
C LEU A 223 -11.49 -9.33 7.82
N ASN A 224 -12.79 -9.16 8.07
CA ASN A 224 -13.70 -10.30 8.30
C ASN A 224 -13.68 -11.27 7.11
N GLU A 225 -13.76 -10.77 5.87
CA GLU A 225 -13.77 -11.60 4.66
C GLU A 225 -12.53 -12.52 4.54
N VAL A 226 -11.36 -12.07 5.05
CA VAL A 226 -10.13 -12.88 5.00
C VAL A 226 -9.90 -13.72 6.26
N THR A 227 -10.60 -13.47 7.37
CA THR A 227 -10.47 -14.23 8.62
C THR A 227 -11.55 -15.30 8.79
N GLU A 228 -12.81 -15.02 8.41
CA GLU A 228 -13.94 -15.95 8.52
C GLU A 228 -13.69 -17.32 7.90
N PRO A 229 -13.06 -17.48 6.72
CA PRO A 229 -12.78 -18.79 6.13
C PRO A 229 -11.92 -19.70 7.01
N TYR A 230 -11.20 -19.13 7.98
CA TYR A 230 -10.35 -19.84 8.93
C TYR A 230 -10.98 -19.98 10.32
N GLY A 231 -12.26 -19.62 10.47
CA GLY A 231 -12.98 -19.64 11.75
C GLY A 231 -12.45 -18.60 12.75
N MET A 232 -11.86 -17.51 12.26
CA MET A 232 -11.28 -16.42 13.06
C MET A 232 -12.08 -15.14 12.89
N THR A 233 -11.90 -14.25 13.83
CA THR A 233 -12.28 -12.84 13.76
C THR A 233 -11.04 -11.96 13.62
N PRO A 234 -11.14 -10.70 13.21
CA PRO A 234 -9.99 -9.79 13.20
C PRO A 234 -9.28 -9.63 14.56
N SER A 235 -10.01 -9.83 15.68
CA SER A 235 -9.44 -9.76 17.03
C SER A 235 -8.55 -10.96 17.39
N ASP A 236 -8.56 -12.03 16.58
CA ASP A 236 -7.68 -13.20 16.76
C ASP A 236 -6.31 -13.00 16.08
N LEU A 237 -6.10 -11.87 15.41
CA LEU A 237 -4.84 -11.54 14.75
C LEU A 237 -3.82 -10.98 15.75
N ASP A 238 -2.55 -11.35 15.58
CA ASP A 238 -1.46 -10.79 16.39
C ASP A 238 -1.22 -9.32 16.07
N TYR A 239 -1.27 -8.98 14.79
CA TYR A 239 -1.12 -7.60 14.30
C TYR A 239 -2.10 -7.29 13.18
N ILE A 240 -2.51 -6.02 13.15
CA ILE A 240 -3.26 -5.43 12.04
C ILE A 240 -2.48 -4.26 11.47
N ILE A 241 -2.41 -4.19 10.14
CA ILE A 241 -1.83 -3.07 9.41
C ILE A 241 -2.91 -2.49 8.52
N THR A 242 -3.40 -1.31 8.86
CA THR A 242 -4.37 -0.60 8.04
C THR A 242 -3.68 0.26 6.99
N HIS A 243 -4.40 0.68 5.97
CA HIS A 243 -3.97 1.78 5.11
C HIS A 243 -3.57 3.01 5.95
N GLN A 244 -2.39 3.58 5.67
CA GLN A 244 -1.80 4.67 6.44
C GLN A 244 -2.26 6.04 5.92
N ALA A 245 -3.58 6.30 5.97
CA ALA A 245 -4.15 7.56 5.53
C ALA A 245 -4.26 8.59 6.65
N ASN A 246 -4.58 8.13 7.88
CA ASN A 246 -4.86 8.97 9.03
C ASN A 246 -4.82 8.14 10.32
N LYS A 247 -4.02 8.55 11.30
CA LYS A 247 -3.90 7.84 12.59
C LYS A 247 -5.24 7.68 13.32
N ARG A 248 -6.17 8.63 13.14
CA ARG A 248 -7.51 8.54 13.73
C ARG A 248 -8.34 7.41 13.14
N ILE A 249 -8.12 7.04 11.86
CA ILE A 249 -8.77 5.87 11.26
C ILE A 249 -8.23 4.61 11.94
N VAL A 250 -6.91 4.50 12.12
CA VAL A 250 -6.26 3.37 12.82
C VAL A 250 -6.87 3.20 14.22
N ALA A 251 -6.89 4.27 15.01
CA ALA A 251 -7.46 4.26 16.37
C ALA A 251 -8.95 3.90 16.38
N GLN A 252 -9.73 4.38 15.41
CA GLN A 252 -11.15 4.06 15.31
C GLN A 252 -11.39 2.58 14.95
N VAL A 253 -10.58 2.00 14.07
CA VAL A 253 -10.64 0.55 13.74
C VAL A 253 -10.24 -0.27 14.96
N ALA A 254 -9.16 0.08 15.67
CA ALA A 254 -8.74 -0.58 16.91
C ALA A 254 -9.86 -0.58 17.95
N HIS A 255 -10.47 0.58 18.21
CA HIS A 255 -11.59 0.72 19.14
C HIS A 255 -12.80 -0.14 18.75
N GLN A 256 -13.17 -0.19 17.46
CA GLN A 256 -14.32 -0.99 16.99
C GLN A 256 -14.07 -2.50 17.07
N LEU A 257 -12.82 -2.92 17.00
CA LEU A 257 -12.39 -4.32 17.14
C LEU A 257 -12.11 -4.70 18.60
N ASP A 258 -12.21 -3.76 19.54
CA ASP A 258 -11.86 -3.94 20.96
C ASP A 258 -10.42 -4.48 21.13
N MET A 259 -9.48 -3.95 20.33
CA MET A 259 -8.07 -4.32 20.32
C MET A 259 -7.19 -3.20 20.87
N SER A 260 -6.04 -3.58 21.43
CA SER A 260 -5.01 -2.62 21.84
C SER A 260 -4.40 -1.89 20.64
N ASP A 261 -4.09 -0.60 20.80
CA ASP A 261 -3.35 0.17 19.80
C ASP A 261 -1.98 -0.45 19.46
N ASP A 262 -1.35 -1.18 20.39
CA ASP A 262 -0.07 -1.86 20.20
C ASP A 262 -0.15 -3.01 19.17
N SER A 263 -1.34 -3.54 18.91
CA SER A 263 -1.58 -4.52 17.86
C SER A 263 -1.64 -3.90 16.45
N PHE A 264 -1.64 -2.55 16.36
CA PHE A 264 -1.73 -1.84 15.09
C PHE A 264 -0.37 -1.24 14.71
N LEU A 265 0.31 -1.89 13.77
CA LEU A 265 1.59 -1.38 13.25
C LEU A 265 1.33 -0.21 12.28
N ASN A 266 2.10 0.86 12.41
CA ASN A 266 1.93 2.06 11.59
C ASN A 266 3.24 2.83 11.40
N ASN A 267 3.30 3.67 10.36
CA ASN A 267 4.40 4.59 10.07
C ASN A 267 3.91 5.97 9.61
N ILE A 268 2.62 6.22 9.74
CA ILE A 268 1.95 7.44 9.24
C ILE A 268 2.51 8.72 9.85
N GLU A 269 2.96 8.69 11.11
CA GLU A 269 3.47 9.87 11.79
C GLU A 269 4.72 10.43 11.09
N GLU A 270 5.54 9.55 10.52
CA GLU A 270 6.84 9.89 9.92
C GLU A 270 6.78 10.01 8.40
N LEU A 271 5.95 9.20 7.75
CA LEU A 271 5.97 9.09 6.29
C LEU A 271 4.77 9.76 5.61
N GLY A 272 3.73 10.11 6.38
CA GLY A 272 2.48 10.58 5.82
C GLY A 272 1.72 9.47 5.08
N ASN A 273 0.80 9.86 4.22
CA ASN A 273 0.01 8.92 3.41
C ASN A 273 0.81 8.52 2.15
N THR A 274 1.42 7.36 2.19
CA THR A 274 2.20 6.78 1.06
C THR A 274 1.32 5.99 0.07
N GLY A 275 0.02 6.30 0.01
CA GLY A 275 -0.88 5.75 -0.99
C GLY A 275 -1.04 4.23 -0.92
N SER A 276 -1.02 3.59 -2.09
CA SER A 276 -1.21 2.14 -2.20
C SER A 276 -0.02 1.32 -1.69
N ALA A 277 1.16 1.93 -1.54
CA ALA A 277 2.33 1.27 -0.93
C ALA A 277 2.18 1.09 0.60
N SER A 278 1.33 1.87 1.26
CA SER A 278 1.34 2.13 2.70
C SER A 278 1.32 0.88 3.59
N CYS A 279 0.32 0.01 3.48
CA CYS A 279 0.22 -1.17 4.36
C CYS A 279 1.32 -2.20 4.07
N ALA A 280 1.65 -2.43 2.80
CA ALA A 280 2.70 -3.33 2.40
C ALA A 280 4.09 -2.83 2.85
N LEU A 281 4.30 -1.51 2.86
CA LEU A 281 5.50 -0.88 3.37
C LEU A 281 5.69 -1.14 4.88
N VAL A 282 4.63 -0.94 5.69
CA VAL A 282 4.67 -1.24 7.13
C VAL A 282 4.98 -2.72 7.37
N PHE A 283 4.39 -3.63 6.58
CA PHE A 283 4.72 -5.05 6.67
C PHE A 283 6.19 -5.32 6.34
N ALA A 284 6.71 -4.76 5.24
CA ALA A 284 8.10 -4.96 4.81
C ALA A 284 9.11 -4.42 5.85
N GLN A 285 8.82 -3.27 6.47
CA GLN A 285 9.63 -2.68 7.54
C GLN A 285 9.70 -3.55 8.81
N ASN A 286 8.66 -4.34 9.07
CA ASN A 286 8.55 -5.16 10.29
C ASN A 286 8.78 -6.65 10.06
N ARG A 287 9.00 -7.10 8.82
CA ARG A 287 9.06 -8.52 8.46
C ARG A 287 10.04 -9.33 9.33
N ASP A 288 11.21 -8.80 9.61
CA ASP A 288 12.25 -9.48 10.39
C ASP A 288 11.94 -9.52 11.91
N ASN A 289 10.93 -8.76 12.36
CA ASN A 289 10.48 -8.72 13.76
C ASN A 289 9.36 -9.72 14.05
N PHE A 290 8.70 -10.24 13.02
CA PHE A 290 7.62 -11.20 13.20
C PHE A 290 8.14 -12.58 13.57
N ARG A 291 7.33 -13.32 14.31
CA ARG A 291 7.66 -14.65 14.82
C ARG A 291 6.81 -15.70 14.11
N LYS A 292 7.39 -16.88 13.93
CA LYS A 292 6.69 -18.02 13.33
C LYS A 292 5.35 -18.30 14.01
N GLY A 293 4.31 -18.49 13.20
CA GLY A 293 2.93 -18.75 13.60
C GLY A 293 2.11 -17.49 13.87
N GLN A 294 2.71 -16.27 13.84
CA GLN A 294 1.94 -15.05 13.96
C GLN A 294 1.08 -14.81 12.72
N LYS A 295 -0.12 -14.30 12.96
CA LYS A 295 -1.11 -13.96 11.94
C LYS A 295 -1.26 -12.44 11.85
N ILE A 296 -1.06 -11.92 10.65
CA ILE A 296 -1.11 -10.47 10.40
C ILE A 296 -2.16 -10.18 9.33
N GLY A 297 -3.14 -9.35 9.68
CA GLY A 297 -4.13 -8.84 8.74
C GLY A 297 -3.73 -7.48 8.19
N MET A 298 -3.76 -7.34 6.88
CA MET A 298 -3.55 -6.05 6.23
C MET A 298 -4.82 -5.62 5.54
N THR A 299 -5.24 -4.36 5.73
CA THR A 299 -6.51 -3.86 5.17
C THR A 299 -6.37 -2.46 4.62
N VAL A 300 -7.04 -2.23 3.51
CA VAL A 300 -6.98 -0.96 2.76
C VAL A 300 -8.37 -0.45 2.42
N PHE A 301 -8.45 0.89 2.28
CA PHE A 301 -9.57 1.59 1.69
C PHE A 301 -9.02 2.68 0.77
N GLY A 302 -9.55 2.77 -0.42
CA GLY A 302 -9.09 3.69 -1.47
C GLY A 302 -10.21 4.47 -2.12
N GLY A 303 -9.81 5.49 -2.88
CA GLY A 303 -10.72 6.22 -3.75
C GLY A 303 -11.45 5.29 -4.72
N GLY A 304 -12.57 5.74 -5.21
CA GLY A 304 -13.35 4.99 -6.16
C GLY A 304 -14.79 4.64 -5.74
N TYR A 305 -15.20 4.27 -4.53
CA TYR A 305 -14.34 3.70 -3.49
C TYR A 305 -13.98 2.25 -3.78
N SER A 306 -12.99 1.77 -3.07
CA SER A 306 -12.59 0.36 -3.09
C SER A 306 -12.03 -0.04 -1.72
N CYS A 307 -12.18 -1.30 -1.35
CA CYS A 307 -11.50 -1.84 -0.16
C CYS A 307 -10.88 -3.19 -0.47
N GLY A 308 -10.00 -3.63 0.39
CA GLY A 308 -9.41 -4.95 0.32
C GLY A 308 -8.68 -5.30 1.60
N ALA A 309 -8.40 -6.58 1.75
CA ALA A 309 -7.57 -7.10 2.81
C ALA A 309 -6.81 -8.34 2.35
N PHE A 310 -5.74 -8.66 3.04
CA PHE A 310 -5.08 -9.95 2.94
C PHE A 310 -4.56 -10.41 4.30
N LEU A 311 -4.55 -11.72 4.48
CA LEU A 311 -4.11 -12.40 5.68
C LEU A 311 -2.83 -13.16 5.40
N VAL A 312 -1.83 -13.01 6.27
CA VAL A 312 -0.60 -13.81 6.23
C VAL A 312 -0.36 -14.55 7.53
N GLU A 313 0.32 -15.69 7.42
CA GLU A 313 0.87 -16.45 8.54
C GLU A 313 2.39 -16.60 8.35
N ILE A 314 3.15 -16.21 9.40
CA ILE A 314 4.62 -16.17 9.41
C ILE A 314 5.20 -17.57 9.62
#